data_1eb931130a123053d422684921feed00
#
_entry.id   1eb931130a123053d422684921feed00
#
_cell.length_a   1.000
_cell.length_b   1.000
_cell.length_c   1.000
_cell.angle_alpha   90.00
_cell.angle_beta   90.00
_cell.angle_gamma   90.00
#
_symmetry.space_group_name_H-M   'P 1'
#
loop_
_entity.id
_entity.type
_entity.pdbx_description
1 polymer ?
#
loop_
_entity_poly.entity_id
_entity_poly.type
_entity_poly.pdbx_seq_one_letter_code
_entity_poly.pdbx_strand_id
1 'polypeptide(L)'
;MGYDLLKAEKLVKKYGERTVVSDVDVQVNRGEVVGLLGPNGAGKTTTFYMLTGMVKPLSGEIFLDNDNVTKLPMYKRSKMGVGYLAQDASVFTKLSVEDNLKLVLEMTDLNPKEQNEKLEKLIEEFSIGHIRNNKGFALSGGERRRLEIARSLVTDPSFILLDEPFAGIDPIAVEDIQGIINTLKNKNIGVLITDHNVRETL
;
A
#
# COMPACT_ATOMS: atom_id res chain seq x y z
N MET A 1 -2.59 -14.93 12.81
CA MET A 1 -1.30 -14.35 13.22
C MET A 1 -0.71 -13.67 12.00
N GLY A 2 -0.28 -12.42 12.11
CA GLY A 2 0.37 -11.69 11.01
C GLY A 2 1.89 -11.87 11.07
N TYR A 3 2.57 -11.55 9.98
CA TYR A 3 4.03 -11.52 9.90
C TYR A 3 4.57 -10.25 10.58
N ASP A 4 5.75 -10.32 11.18
CA ASP A 4 6.37 -9.21 11.92
C ASP A 4 7.46 -8.49 11.12
N LEU A 5 7.99 -9.12 10.06
CA LEU A 5 9.07 -8.60 9.23
C LEU A 5 8.80 -8.85 7.74
N LEU A 6 8.88 -7.80 6.93
CA LEU A 6 9.05 -7.88 5.48
C LEU A 6 10.50 -7.54 5.14
N LYS A 7 11.22 -8.46 4.51
CA LYS A 7 12.63 -8.30 4.16
C LYS A 7 12.91 -8.68 2.71
N ALA A 8 13.79 -7.94 2.07
CA ALA A 8 14.36 -8.26 0.78
C ALA A 8 15.88 -8.16 0.84
N GLU A 9 16.56 -9.10 0.23
CA GLU A 9 18.02 -9.20 0.22
C GLU A 9 18.55 -9.27 -1.20
N LYS A 10 19.51 -8.40 -1.50
CA LYS A 10 20.29 -8.36 -2.75
C LYS A 10 19.45 -8.41 -4.02
N LEU A 11 18.34 -7.63 -4.00
CA LEU A 11 17.45 -7.60 -5.15
C LEU A 11 18.13 -7.01 -6.36
N VAL A 12 18.05 -7.75 -7.48
CA VAL A 12 18.51 -7.30 -8.80
C VAL A 12 17.39 -7.43 -9.81
N LYS A 13 17.23 -6.40 -10.65
CA LYS A 13 16.31 -6.43 -11.80
C LYS A 13 16.94 -5.78 -13.02
N LYS A 14 16.80 -6.48 -14.15
CA LYS A 14 17.17 -5.96 -15.48
C LYS A 14 15.97 -5.99 -16.43
N TYR A 15 15.94 -5.03 -17.33
CA TYR A 15 15.06 -4.99 -18.50
C TYR A 15 15.94 -4.84 -19.75
N GLY A 16 16.03 -5.89 -20.55
CA GLY A 16 17.05 -6.00 -21.60
C GLY A 16 18.45 -5.86 -21.01
N GLU A 17 19.26 -4.98 -21.55
CA GLU A 17 20.63 -4.69 -21.08
C GLU A 17 20.68 -3.74 -19.87
N ARG A 18 19.58 -3.04 -19.58
CA ARG A 18 19.55 -2.04 -18.51
C ARG A 18 19.30 -2.68 -17.15
N THR A 19 20.24 -2.53 -16.22
CA THR A 19 20.04 -2.83 -14.80
C THR A 19 19.25 -1.68 -14.17
N VAL A 20 18.06 -1.96 -13.62
CA VAL A 20 17.15 -0.97 -13.01
C VAL A 20 17.22 -1.04 -11.49
N VAL A 21 17.44 -2.22 -10.93
CA VAL A 21 17.69 -2.42 -9.50
C VAL A 21 18.95 -3.25 -9.36
N SER A 22 19.88 -2.82 -8.52
CA SER A 22 21.19 -3.46 -8.35
C SER A 22 21.51 -3.61 -6.87
N ASP A 23 21.48 -4.83 -6.39
CA ASP A 23 21.91 -5.25 -5.04
C ASP A 23 21.21 -4.45 -3.90
N VAL A 24 19.89 -4.35 -3.98
CA VAL A 24 19.09 -3.56 -3.03
C VAL A 24 18.60 -4.45 -1.89
N ASP A 25 18.89 -4.02 -0.66
CA ASP A 25 18.34 -4.57 0.58
C ASP A 25 17.26 -3.63 1.12
N VAL A 26 16.12 -4.20 1.56
CA VAL A 26 15.02 -3.46 2.20
C VAL A 26 14.50 -4.29 3.37
N GLN A 27 14.23 -3.62 4.49
CA GLN A 27 13.62 -4.25 5.65
C GLN A 27 12.57 -3.31 6.25
N VAL A 28 11.43 -3.86 6.63
CA VAL A 28 10.34 -3.15 7.31
C VAL A 28 9.78 -4.03 8.42
N ASN A 29 9.80 -3.55 9.65
CA ASN A 29 9.14 -4.21 10.77
C ASN A 29 7.69 -3.72 10.92
N ARG A 30 6.85 -4.51 11.55
CA ARG A 30 5.51 -4.04 11.93
C ARG A 30 5.61 -2.80 12.82
N GLY A 31 4.69 -1.85 12.61
CA GLY A 31 4.69 -0.58 13.34
C GLY A 31 5.85 0.35 13.01
N GLU A 32 6.59 0.08 11.95
CA GLU A 32 7.67 0.92 11.43
C GLU A 32 7.23 1.63 10.14
N VAL A 33 7.74 2.83 9.90
CA VAL A 33 7.63 3.53 8.62
C VAL A 33 9.02 3.65 8.02
N VAL A 34 9.21 3.09 6.84
CA VAL A 34 10.48 3.10 6.10
C VAL A 34 10.30 3.85 4.79
N GLY A 35 11.19 4.80 4.49
CA GLY A 35 11.22 5.54 3.23
C GLY A 35 12.25 4.99 2.25
N LEU A 36 11.82 4.59 1.05
CA LEU A 36 12.71 4.30 -0.07
C LEU A 36 12.80 5.53 -0.97
N LEU A 37 13.85 6.32 -0.75
CA LEU A 37 14.02 7.63 -1.36
C LEU A 37 14.96 7.58 -2.56
N GLY A 38 14.75 8.47 -3.53
CA GLY A 38 15.62 8.59 -4.69
C GLY A 38 14.95 9.30 -5.86
N PRO A 39 15.73 9.73 -6.87
CA PRO A 39 15.20 10.42 -8.03
C PRO A 39 14.30 9.51 -8.89
N ASN A 40 13.57 10.12 -9.83
CA ASN A 40 12.81 9.38 -10.82
C ASN A 40 13.73 8.46 -11.64
N GLY A 41 13.28 7.24 -11.88
CA GLY A 41 14.09 6.23 -12.58
C GLY A 41 15.14 5.49 -11.73
N ALA A 42 15.21 5.76 -10.40
CA ALA A 42 16.12 5.06 -9.48
C ALA A 42 15.72 3.61 -9.17
N GLY A 43 14.61 3.10 -9.71
CA GLY A 43 14.16 1.72 -9.50
C GLY A 43 13.21 1.53 -8.30
N LYS A 44 12.75 2.59 -7.65
CA LYS A 44 11.84 2.54 -6.49
C LYS A 44 10.58 1.72 -6.76
N THR A 45 9.79 2.10 -7.76
CA THR A 45 8.58 1.39 -8.17
C THR A 45 8.88 -0.05 -8.61
N THR A 46 10.02 -0.29 -9.29
CA THR A 46 10.43 -1.66 -9.65
C THR A 46 10.72 -2.50 -8.42
N THR A 47 11.36 -1.92 -7.39
CA THR A 47 11.58 -2.59 -6.09
C THR A 47 10.25 -2.93 -5.44
N PHE A 48 9.28 -2.00 -5.43
CA PHE A 48 7.93 -2.27 -4.94
C PHE A 48 7.23 -3.40 -5.71
N TYR A 49 7.34 -3.41 -7.03
CA TYR A 49 6.78 -4.49 -7.85
C TYR A 49 7.40 -5.86 -7.56
N MET A 50 8.68 -5.88 -7.19
CA MET A 50 9.31 -7.12 -6.73
C MET A 50 8.81 -7.53 -5.34
N LEU A 51 8.69 -6.59 -4.40
CA LEU A 51 8.18 -6.84 -3.05
C LEU A 51 6.72 -7.31 -3.05
N THR A 52 5.89 -6.75 -3.90
CA THR A 52 4.47 -7.16 -4.05
C THR A 52 4.27 -8.45 -4.84
N GLY A 53 5.27 -8.89 -5.61
CA GLY A 53 5.19 -10.08 -6.46
C GLY A 53 4.56 -9.84 -7.83
N MET A 54 4.40 -8.58 -8.26
CA MET A 54 4.01 -8.22 -9.63
C MET A 54 5.14 -8.48 -10.62
N VAL A 55 6.40 -8.29 -10.19
CA VAL A 55 7.59 -8.53 -11.00
C VAL A 55 8.51 -9.49 -10.25
N LYS A 56 9.06 -10.47 -10.95
CA LYS A 56 10.09 -11.36 -10.38
C LYS A 56 11.46 -10.69 -10.42
N PRO A 57 12.25 -10.75 -9.34
CA PRO A 57 13.65 -10.34 -9.36
C PRO A 57 14.47 -11.26 -10.29
N LEU A 58 15.58 -10.76 -10.80
CA LEU A 58 16.57 -11.56 -11.52
C LEU A 58 17.41 -12.40 -10.53
N SER A 59 17.77 -11.79 -9.40
CA SER A 59 18.41 -12.42 -8.26
C SER A 59 18.01 -11.70 -6.97
N GLY A 60 18.38 -12.27 -5.82
CA GLY A 60 17.95 -11.83 -4.51
C GLY A 60 16.70 -12.54 -4.04
N GLU A 61 16.36 -12.36 -2.79
CA GLU A 61 15.26 -13.07 -2.12
C GLU A 61 14.38 -12.13 -1.31
N ILE A 62 13.12 -12.52 -1.13
CA ILE A 62 12.11 -11.75 -0.38
C ILE A 62 11.47 -12.68 0.62
N PHE A 63 11.37 -12.20 1.87
CA PHE A 63 10.87 -12.95 3.00
C PHE A 63 9.76 -12.21 3.73
N LEU A 64 8.81 -12.97 4.24
CA LEU A 64 7.92 -12.57 5.34
C LEU A 64 8.32 -13.44 6.53
N ASP A 65 8.91 -12.82 7.56
CA ASP A 65 9.64 -13.50 8.62
C ASP A 65 10.64 -14.52 8.06
N ASN A 66 10.40 -15.81 8.26
CA ASN A 66 11.22 -16.90 7.73
C ASN A 66 10.70 -17.51 6.43
N ASP A 67 9.54 -17.06 5.95
CA ASP A 67 8.90 -17.60 4.75
C ASP A 67 9.45 -16.92 3.50
N ASN A 68 10.14 -17.68 2.65
CA ASN A 68 10.61 -17.18 1.35
C ASN A 68 9.43 -17.03 0.38
N VAL A 69 9.06 -15.79 0.10
CA VAL A 69 7.93 -15.43 -0.79
C VAL A 69 8.37 -14.99 -2.18
N THR A 70 9.66 -15.08 -2.52
CA THR A 70 10.25 -14.58 -3.76
C THR A 70 9.51 -15.06 -5.02
N LYS A 71 9.06 -16.30 -5.04
CA LYS A 71 8.37 -16.91 -6.19
C LYS A 71 6.85 -16.79 -6.13
N LEU A 72 6.29 -16.31 -5.02
CA LEU A 72 4.86 -16.19 -4.84
C LEU A 72 4.30 -15.00 -5.64
N PRO A 73 3.19 -15.19 -6.37
CA PRO A 73 2.51 -14.11 -7.09
C PRO A 73 1.81 -13.15 -6.11
N MET A 74 1.49 -11.94 -6.59
CA MET A 74 0.92 -10.85 -5.81
C MET A 74 -0.29 -11.27 -4.96
N TYR A 75 -1.25 -12.01 -5.52
CA TYR A 75 -2.46 -12.41 -4.79
C TYR A 75 -2.18 -13.31 -3.57
N LYS A 76 -1.12 -14.13 -3.64
CA LYS A 76 -0.69 -14.95 -2.49
C LYS A 76 -0.05 -14.10 -1.42
N ARG A 77 0.84 -13.16 -1.79
CA ARG A 77 1.46 -12.23 -0.83
C ARG A 77 0.41 -11.30 -0.21
N SER A 78 -0.60 -10.88 -0.97
CA SER A 78 -1.73 -10.11 -0.43
C SER A 78 -2.50 -10.88 0.65
N LYS A 79 -2.78 -12.17 0.42
CA LYS A 79 -3.39 -13.06 1.43
C LYS A 79 -2.49 -13.29 2.65
N MET A 80 -1.17 -13.13 2.51
CA MET A 80 -0.19 -13.18 3.59
C MET A 80 -0.02 -11.82 4.30
N GLY A 81 -0.81 -10.80 3.92
CA GLY A 81 -0.83 -9.52 4.60
C GLY A 81 0.07 -8.44 4.00
N VAL A 82 0.44 -8.53 2.70
CA VAL A 82 1.16 -7.47 1.99
C VAL A 82 0.17 -6.65 1.16
N GLY A 83 -0.17 -5.45 1.61
CA GLY A 83 -0.97 -4.47 0.88
C GLY A 83 -0.11 -3.61 -0.06
N TYR A 84 -0.70 -3.13 -1.14
CA TYR A 84 -0.04 -2.23 -2.08
C TYR A 84 -0.98 -1.13 -2.57
N LEU A 85 -0.49 0.09 -2.52
CA LEU A 85 -1.15 1.27 -3.06
C LEU A 85 -0.30 1.89 -4.15
N ALA A 86 -0.78 1.79 -5.39
CA ALA A 86 -0.09 2.30 -6.56
C ALA A 86 -0.04 3.83 -6.59
N GLN A 87 0.90 4.38 -7.37
CA GLN A 87 0.99 5.80 -7.69
C GLN A 87 -0.27 6.27 -8.46
N ASP A 88 -0.69 5.49 -9.45
CA ASP A 88 -1.88 5.78 -10.23
C ASP A 88 -3.16 5.53 -9.43
N ALA A 89 -4.16 6.40 -9.65
CA ALA A 89 -5.45 6.27 -9.00
C ALA A 89 -6.12 4.92 -9.29
N SER A 90 -6.47 4.20 -8.22
CA SER A 90 -7.05 2.86 -8.29
C SER A 90 -8.54 2.80 -7.93
N VAL A 91 -9.16 3.95 -7.64
CA VAL A 91 -10.59 4.03 -7.30
C VAL A 91 -11.46 3.65 -8.49
N PHE A 92 -12.48 2.85 -8.24
CA PHE A 92 -13.54 2.59 -9.21
C PHE A 92 -14.41 3.83 -9.37
N THR A 93 -14.12 4.61 -10.39
CA THR A 93 -14.67 5.97 -10.58
C THR A 93 -16.19 6.02 -10.68
N LYS A 94 -16.83 4.96 -11.20
CA LYS A 94 -18.29 4.86 -11.36
C LYS A 94 -19.02 4.32 -10.12
N LEU A 95 -18.29 3.78 -9.16
CA LEU A 95 -18.83 3.31 -7.88
C LEU A 95 -18.84 4.43 -6.85
N SER A 96 -19.74 4.34 -5.86
CA SER A 96 -19.72 5.21 -4.68
C SER A 96 -18.51 4.89 -3.79
N VAL A 97 -18.21 5.77 -2.82
CA VAL A 97 -17.20 5.51 -1.79
C VAL A 97 -17.53 4.20 -1.06
N GLU A 98 -18.78 4.04 -0.64
CA GLU A 98 -19.26 2.82 0.02
C GLU A 98 -19.11 1.58 -0.86
N ASP A 99 -19.54 1.65 -2.13
CA ASP A 99 -19.44 0.52 -3.05
C ASP A 99 -17.99 0.12 -3.36
N ASN A 100 -17.06 1.10 -3.36
CA ASN A 100 -15.63 0.82 -3.50
C ASN A 100 -15.07 -0.03 -2.34
N LEU A 101 -15.56 0.19 -1.12
CA LEU A 101 -15.18 -0.61 0.05
C LEU A 101 -15.89 -1.96 0.06
N LYS A 102 -17.21 -1.97 -0.21
CA LYS A 102 -18.03 -3.20 -0.25
C LYS A 102 -17.48 -4.21 -1.24
N LEU A 103 -17.09 -3.76 -2.43
CA LEU A 103 -16.53 -4.64 -3.46
C LEU A 103 -15.34 -5.47 -2.95
N VAL A 104 -14.48 -4.89 -2.10
CA VAL A 104 -13.33 -5.61 -1.54
C VAL A 104 -13.74 -6.45 -0.34
N LEU A 105 -14.70 -5.97 0.48
CA LEU A 105 -15.26 -6.73 1.60
C LEU A 105 -15.93 -8.03 1.14
N GLU A 106 -16.63 -8.03 0.01
CA GLU A 106 -17.25 -9.21 -0.60
C GLU A 106 -16.22 -10.28 -1.01
N MET A 107 -14.94 -9.90 -1.20
CA MET A 107 -13.84 -10.82 -1.52
C MET A 107 -13.18 -11.42 -0.27
N THR A 108 -13.62 -11.04 0.94
CA THR A 108 -13.13 -11.58 2.22
C THR A 108 -13.98 -12.74 2.70
N ASP A 109 -13.46 -13.50 3.67
CA ASP A 109 -14.19 -14.60 4.32
C ASP A 109 -15.12 -14.12 5.45
N LEU A 110 -15.32 -12.79 5.60
CA LEU A 110 -16.18 -12.17 6.61
C LEU A 110 -17.65 -12.42 6.28
N ASN A 111 -18.47 -12.71 7.31
CA ASN A 111 -19.91 -12.77 7.13
C ASN A 111 -20.53 -11.37 6.91
N PRO A 112 -21.78 -11.25 6.43
CA PRO A 112 -22.39 -9.96 6.10
C PRO A 112 -22.42 -8.95 7.26
N LYS A 113 -22.55 -9.41 8.49
CA LYS A 113 -22.55 -8.55 9.68
C LYS A 113 -21.15 -7.99 9.93
N GLU A 114 -20.14 -8.83 9.90
CA GLU A 114 -18.74 -8.45 10.06
C GLU A 114 -18.29 -7.50 8.93
N GLN A 115 -18.72 -7.75 7.68
CA GLN A 115 -18.45 -6.85 6.55
C GLN A 115 -19.03 -5.46 6.81
N ASN A 116 -20.28 -5.37 7.30
CA ASN A 116 -20.91 -4.09 7.60
C ASN A 116 -20.22 -3.37 8.77
N GLU A 117 -19.89 -4.08 9.85
CA GLU A 117 -19.14 -3.52 10.97
C GLU A 117 -17.79 -2.95 10.53
N LYS A 118 -17.07 -3.67 9.66
CA LYS A 118 -15.80 -3.23 9.13
C LYS A 118 -15.95 -2.05 8.18
N LEU A 119 -16.98 -2.04 7.35
CA LEU A 119 -17.31 -0.92 6.47
C LEU A 119 -17.51 0.37 7.28
N GLU A 120 -18.38 0.34 8.30
CA GLU A 120 -18.65 1.51 9.13
C GLU A 120 -17.39 2.00 9.86
N LYS A 121 -16.60 1.07 10.41
CA LYS A 121 -15.31 1.39 11.04
C LYS A 121 -14.34 2.08 10.09
N LEU A 122 -14.19 1.60 8.84
CA LEU A 122 -13.31 2.22 7.85
C LEU A 122 -13.82 3.61 7.43
N ILE A 123 -15.12 3.75 7.22
CA ILE A 123 -15.76 5.04 6.88
C ILE A 123 -15.50 6.09 7.96
N GLU A 124 -15.67 5.73 9.22
CA GLU A 124 -15.43 6.61 10.38
C GLU A 124 -13.94 6.95 10.49
N GLU A 125 -13.09 5.94 10.51
CA GLU A 125 -11.64 6.08 10.71
C GLU A 125 -10.97 6.98 9.67
N PHE A 126 -11.38 6.87 8.41
CA PHE A 126 -10.85 7.67 7.32
C PHE A 126 -11.62 8.98 7.09
N SER A 127 -12.62 9.28 7.94
CA SER A 127 -13.44 10.49 7.86
C SER A 127 -14.06 10.71 6.47
N ILE A 128 -14.51 9.63 5.82
CA ILE A 128 -15.12 9.64 4.47
C ILE A 128 -16.63 9.48 4.49
N GLY A 129 -17.25 9.57 5.68
CA GLY A 129 -18.71 9.43 5.85
C GLY A 129 -19.51 10.50 5.12
N HIS A 130 -19.02 11.75 5.10
CA HIS A 130 -19.68 12.87 4.42
C HIS A 130 -19.73 12.73 2.89
N ILE A 131 -18.86 11.90 2.31
CA ILE A 131 -18.81 11.61 0.87
C ILE A 131 -19.24 10.19 0.52
N ARG A 132 -19.82 9.45 1.49
CA ARG A 132 -20.17 8.02 1.39
C ARG A 132 -20.86 7.65 0.07
N ASN A 133 -21.81 8.48 -0.36
CA ASN A 133 -22.62 8.26 -1.56
C ASN A 133 -22.02 8.89 -2.82
N ASN A 134 -20.94 9.66 -2.71
CA ASN A 134 -20.31 10.31 -3.85
C ASN A 134 -19.62 9.27 -4.73
N LYS A 135 -19.72 9.47 -6.05
CA LYS A 135 -19.01 8.63 -7.02
C LYS A 135 -17.51 8.95 -7.03
N GLY A 136 -16.68 7.95 -7.28
CA GLY A 136 -15.22 8.08 -7.26
C GLY A 136 -14.67 9.17 -8.20
N PHE A 137 -15.34 9.46 -9.33
CA PHE A 137 -14.94 10.54 -10.22
C PHE A 137 -15.18 11.96 -9.65
N ALA A 138 -16.04 12.10 -8.65
CA ALA A 138 -16.36 13.39 -8.03
C ALA A 138 -15.47 13.72 -6.82
N LEU A 139 -14.57 12.82 -6.42
CA LEU A 139 -13.70 12.98 -5.27
C LEU A 139 -12.51 13.89 -5.60
N SER A 140 -12.16 14.76 -4.64
CA SER A 140 -10.87 15.46 -4.63
C SER A 140 -9.70 14.49 -4.56
N GLY A 141 -8.47 14.95 -4.81
CA GLY A 141 -7.26 14.12 -4.72
C GLY A 141 -7.07 13.51 -3.34
N GLY A 142 -7.23 14.31 -2.29
CA GLY A 142 -7.11 13.85 -0.90
C GLY A 142 -8.20 12.85 -0.49
N GLU A 143 -9.47 13.13 -0.83
CA GLU A 143 -10.59 12.19 -0.57
C GLU A 143 -10.40 10.86 -1.29
N ARG A 144 -9.95 10.92 -2.54
CA ARG A 144 -9.62 9.73 -3.33
C ARG A 144 -8.52 8.91 -2.66
N ARG A 145 -7.45 9.57 -2.22
CA ARG A 145 -6.33 8.90 -1.56
C ARG A 145 -6.74 8.26 -0.23
N ARG A 146 -7.57 8.95 0.58
CA ARG A 146 -8.14 8.37 1.80
C ARG A 146 -8.96 7.11 1.51
N LEU A 147 -9.80 7.13 0.48
CA LEU A 147 -10.59 5.96 0.06
C LEU A 147 -9.69 4.81 -0.39
N GLU A 148 -8.64 5.08 -1.15
CA GLU A 148 -7.68 4.06 -1.62
C GLU A 148 -6.95 3.38 -0.46
N ILE A 149 -6.50 4.16 0.53
CA ILE A 149 -5.86 3.62 1.73
C ILE A 149 -6.88 2.82 2.55
N ALA A 150 -8.09 3.34 2.79
CA ALA A 150 -9.15 2.62 3.50
C ALA A 150 -9.46 1.27 2.83
N ARG A 151 -9.54 1.26 1.49
CA ARG A 151 -9.77 0.04 0.71
C ARG A 151 -8.64 -0.97 0.86
N SER A 152 -7.39 -0.52 0.93
CA SER A 152 -6.24 -1.42 1.12
C SER A 152 -6.20 -2.07 2.50
N LEU A 153 -6.89 -1.48 3.49
CA LEU A 153 -6.99 -2.00 4.86
C LEU A 153 -8.15 -2.97 5.08
N VAL A 154 -8.99 -3.18 4.08
CA VAL A 154 -10.09 -4.15 4.17
C VAL A 154 -9.60 -5.55 4.53
N THR A 155 -8.41 -5.94 4.07
CA THR A 155 -7.81 -7.26 4.27
C THR A 155 -6.92 -7.37 5.50
N ASP A 156 -6.89 -6.36 6.40
CA ASP A 156 -6.03 -6.29 7.60
C ASP A 156 -4.56 -6.62 7.32
N PRO A 157 -3.89 -5.87 6.44
CA PRO A 157 -2.51 -6.17 6.08
C PRO A 157 -1.55 -5.97 7.25
N SER A 158 -0.49 -6.81 7.32
CA SER A 158 0.65 -6.62 8.23
C SER A 158 1.59 -5.53 7.73
N PHE A 159 1.68 -5.39 6.40
CA PHE A 159 2.51 -4.41 5.71
C PHE A 159 1.74 -3.72 4.61
N ILE A 160 1.97 -2.43 4.41
CA ILE A 160 1.42 -1.66 3.30
C ILE A 160 2.55 -0.91 2.57
N LEU A 161 2.59 -1.06 1.26
CA LEU A 161 3.55 -0.40 0.38
C LEU A 161 2.83 0.75 -0.34
N LEU A 162 3.28 1.98 -0.12
CA LEU A 162 2.69 3.21 -0.66
C LEU A 162 3.64 3.80 -1.72
N ASP A 163 3.29 3.69 -2.99
CA ASP A 163 4.12 4.21 -4.08
C ASP A 163 3.75 5.67 -4.35
N GLU A 164 4.69 6.59 -4.03
CA GLU A 164 4.55 8.05 -4.14
C GLU A 164 3.19 8.57 -3.60
N PRO A 165 2.86 8.33 -2.31
CA PRO A 165 1.54 8.62 -1.76
C PRO A 165 1.17 10.10 -1.77
N PHE A 166 2.14 10.99 -1.89
CA PHE A 166 1.95 12.44 -1.90
C PHE A 166 1.94 13.04 -3.30
N ALA A 167 2.17 12.24 -4.35
CA ALA A 167 2.23 12.74 -5.73
C ALA A 167 0.89 13.34 -6.19
N GLY A 168 0.91 14.58 -6.69
CA GLY A 168 -0.26 15.25 -7.23
C GLY A 168 -1.33 15.63 -6.20
N ILE A 169 -0.97 15.64 -4.91
CA ILE A 169 -1.84 16.05 -3.81
C ILE A 169 -1.48 17.47 -3.39
N ASP A 170 -2.49 18.24 -3.01
CA ASP A 170 -2.30 19.60 -2.51
C ASP A 170 -1.62 19.58 -1.11
N PRO A 171 -0.82 20.60 -0.76
CA PRO A 171 -0.04 20.61 0.50
C PRO A 171 -0.87 20.42 1.78
N ILE A 172 -2.13 20.88 1.80
CA ILE A 172 -3.01 20.70 2.97
C ILE A 172 -3.37 19.23 3.12
N ALA A 173 -3.65 18.55 2.01
CA ALA A 173 -3.98 17.13 2.02
C ALA A 173 -2.76 16.23 2.29
N VAL A 174 -1.53 16.72 2.11
CA VAL A 174 -0.31 15.99 2.49
C VAL A 174 -0.28 15.72 3.99
N GLU A 175 -0.57 16.72 4.82
CA GLU A 175 -0.63 16.58 6.28
C GLU A 175 -1.67 15.52 6.71
N ASP A 176 -2.81 15.50 6.04
CA ASP A 176 -3.84 14.48 6.27
C ASP A 176 -3.34 13.06 5.98
N ILE A 177 -2.63 12.87 4.87
CA ILE A 177 -2.06 11.55 4.51
C ILE A 177 -0.94 11.15 5.47
N GLN A 178 -0.11 12.08 5.91
CA GLN A 178 0.89 11.85 6.97
C GLN A 178 0.21 11.41 8.28
N GLY A 179 -0.91 12.04 8.67
CA GLY A 179 -1.73 11.62 9.81
C GLY A 179 -2.24 10.19 9.67
N ILE A 180 -2.69 9.79 8.47
CA ILE A 180 -3.11 8.43 8.17
C ILE A 180 -1.93 7.45 8.30
N ILE A 181 -0.76 7.76 7.75
CA ILE A 181 0.44 6.93 7.86
C ILE A 181 0.82 6.70 9.32
N ASN A 182 0.77 7.74 10.15
CA ASN A 182 0.98 7.61 11.59
C ASN A 182 -0.07 6.71 12.26
N THR A 183 -1.33 6.78 11.83
CA THR A 183 -2.39 5.89 12.31
C THR A 183 -2.09 4.43 11.95
N LEU A 184 -1.60 4.15 10.74
CA LEU A 184 -1.19 2.81 10.32
C LEU A 184 -0.06 2.27 11.19
N LYS A 185 0.96 3.09 11.43
CA LYS A 185 2.08 2.77 12.35
C LYS A 185 1.55 2.39 13.74
N ASN A 186 0.66 3.22 14.32
CA ASN A 186 0.09 3.00 15.64
C ASN A 186 -0.80 1.73 15.71
N LYS A 187 -1.32 1.27 14.58
CA LYS A 187 -2.02 -0.01 14.43
C LYS A 187 -1.07 -1.20 14.27
N ASN A 188 0.21 -0.99 14.44
CA ASN A 188 1.23 -2.01 14.26
C ASN A 188 1.28 -2.58 12.83
N ILE A 189 1.02 -1.72 11.82
CA ILE A 189 1.20 -2.02 10.40
C ILE A 189 2.55 -1.46 9.97
N GLY A 190 3.38 -2.30 9.34
CA GLY A 190 4.64 -1.84 8.73
C GLY A 190 4.34 -1.08 7.44
N VAL A 191 4.92 0.11 7.28
CA VAL A 191 4.67 0.96 6.11
C VAL A 191 5.97 1.19 5.36
N LEU A 192 5.99 0.86 4.06
CA LEU A 192 7.08 1.21 3.16
C LEU A 192 6.59 2.24 2.16
N ILE A 193 7.29 3.37 2.07
CA ILE A 193 6.92 4.51 1.22
C ILE A 193 8.01 4.75 0.19
N THR A 194 7.65 4.95 -1.07
CA THR A 194 8.55 5.58 -2.03
C THR A 194 8.23 7.05 -2.15
N ASP A 195 9.26 7.88 -2.24
CA ASP A 195 9.10 9.29 -2.59
C ASP A 195 10.39 9.83 -3.24
N HIS A 196 10.25 10.95 -3.93
CA HIS A 196 11.35 11.76 -4.43
C HIS A 196 11.61 12.99 -3.53
N ASN A 197 10.68 13.31 -2.62
CA ASN A 197 10.76 14.44 -1.69
C ASN A 197 10.94 13.96 -0.24
N VAL A 198 12.18 14.07 0.27
CA VAL A 198 12.55 13.63 1.62
C VAL A 198 11.76 14.37 2.72
N ARG A 199 11.40 15.65 2.49
CA ARG A 199 10.73 16.47 3.50
C ARG A 199 9.26 16.08 3.76
N GLU A 200 8.62 15.42 2.81
CA GLU A 200 7.24 14.96 2.95
C GLU A 200 7.16 13.56 3.55
N THR A 201 8.28 12.83 3.51
CA THR A 201 8.34 11.41 3.94
C THR A 201 8.81 11.25 5.40
N LEU A 202 9.51 12.23 5.95
CA LEU A 202 10.02 12.28 7.33
C LEU A 202 9.23 13.30 8.16
#